data_1e358b9658c5c867ddcead748e44255c
#
_entry.id   1e358b9658c5c867ddcead748e44255c
#
_cell.length_a   1.000
_cell.length_b   1.000
_cell.length_c   1.000
_cell.angle_alpha   90.00
_cell.angle_beta   90.00
_cell.angle_gamma   90.00
#
_symmetry.space_group_name_H-M   'P 1'
#
loop_
_entity.id
_entity.type
_entity.pdbx_description
1 polymer ?
#
loop_
_entity_poly.entity_id
_entity_poly.type
_entity_poly.pdbx_seq_one_letter_code
_entity_poly.pdbx_strand_id
1 'polypeptide(L)'
;MTDTPRSRHPVFHAGELDAHRRFGVADEAERMSDVVTTRLSIGVRQFVETQPFMFVGTSGGGAPLVCDIVQGGRDPDGELLPVVRVIDTKTLRFALPAQSGACRIDAARCNGSGIGLLFVDFVRAIRYRINGRATLRTDLSDADAAPWPAGSPIVELAVVQAYGNCSTRVVRLQPAASR
;
A
#
# COMPACT_ATOMS: atom_id res chain seq x y z
N MET A 1 1.27 36.97 -7.29
CA MET A 1 1.30 35.60 -6.82
C MET A 1 2.56 34.96 -7.39
N THR A 2 3.63 34.92 -6.62
CA THR A 2 4.93 34.39 -7.00
C THR A 2 4.86 32.87 -6.91
N ASP A 3 4.92 32.21 -8.05
CA ASP A 3 5.02 30.76 -8.15
C ASP A 3 6.38 30.32 -7.59
N THR A 4 6.39 29.88 -6.36
CA THR A 4 7.62 29.34 -5.72
C THR A 4 7.96 28.04 -6.44
N PRO A 5 9.18 27.89 -6.98
CA PRO A 5 9.58 26.66 -7.64
C PRO A 5 9.41 25.50 -6.68
N ARG A 6 8.52 24.57 -7.03
CA ARG A 6 8.29 23.33 -6.28
C ARG A 6 9.61 22.58 -6.20
N SER A 7 10.24 22.59 -5.04
CA SER A 7 11.40 21.77 -4.74
C SER A 7 11.08 20.30 -5.12
N ARG A 8 11.76 19.77 -6.13
CA ARG A 8 11.59 18.39 -6.59
C ARG A 8 12.50 17.46 -5.80
N HIS A 9 12.29 17.38 -4.49
CA HIS A 9 12.96 16.31 -3.74
C HIS A 9 12.37 14.96 -4.19
N PRO A 10 13.18 13.92 -4.44
CA PRO A 10 12.71 12.65 -4.99
C PRO A 10 11.79 11.88 -4.04
N VAL A 11 11.90 12.12 -2.73
CA VAL A 11 11.17 11.38 -1.68
C VAL A 11 10.14 12.26 -0.99
N PHE A 12 10.50 13.51 -0.63
CA PHE A 12 9.67 14.37 0.20
C PHE A 12 8.95 15.44 -0.61
N HIS A 13 7.68 15.67 -0.34
CA HIS A 13 6.97 16.80 -0.92
C HIS A 13 7.30 18.13 -0.18
N ALA A 14 6.94 19.25 -0.78
CA ALA A 14 7.32 20.57 -0.28
C ALA A 14 6.92 20.83 1.19
N GLY A 15 5.74 20.35 1.60
CA GLY A 15 5.26 20.50 2.98
C GLY A 15 6.06 19.67 3.98
N GLU A 16 6.53 18.48 3.61
CA GLU A 16 7.42 17.66 4.45
C GLU A 16 8.78 18.35 4.60
N LEU A 17 9.36 18.85 3.50
CA LEU A 17 10.62 19.60 3.55
C LEU A 17 10.52 20.84 4.42
N ASP A 18 9.38 21.54 4.40
CA ASP A 18 9.15 22.69 5.26
C ASP A 18 9.05 22.27 6.73
N ALA A 19 8.33 21.21 7.03
CA ALA A 19 8.25 20.66 8.38
C ALA A 19 9.63 20.21 8.90
N HIS A 20 10.44 19.54 8.07
CA HIS A 20 11.79 19.13 8.44
C HIS A 20 12.67 20.31 8.85
N ARG A 21 12.63 21.41 8.07
CA ARG A 21 13.35 22.65 8.42
C ARG A 21 12.83 23.27 9.70
N ARG A 22 11.49 23.39 9.83
CA ARG A 22 10.85 24.01 10.99
C ARG A 22 11.13 23.27 12.29
N PHE A 23 11.24 21.96 12.25
CA PHE A 23 11.50 21.12 13.43
C PHE A 23 12.98 20.77 13.61
N GLY A 24 13.87 21.27 12.75
CA GLY A 24 15.31 21.04 12.87
C GLY A 24 15.76 19.60 12.61
N VAL A 25 14.99 18.82 11.85
CA VAL A 25 15.26 17.40 11.56
C VAL A 25 15.61 17.15 10.09
N ALA A 26 16.03 18.18 9.36
CA ALA A 26 16.30 18.06 7.93
C ALA A 26 17.42 17.06 7.61
N ASP A 27 18.53 17.07 8.36
CA ASP A 27 19.68 16.16 8.16
C ASP A 27 19.31 14.70 8.49
N GLU A 28 18.44 14.48 9.48
CA GLU A 28 17.96 13.15 9.82
C GLU A 28 17.01 12.64 8.76
N ALA A 29 16.10 13.49 8.28
CA ALA A 29 15.16 13.15 7.21
C ALA A 29 15.91 12.83 5.91
N GLU A 30 16.97 13.57 5.57
CA GLU A 30 17.79 13.29 4.39
C GLU A 30 18.45 11.91 4.49
N ARG A 31 19.05 11.56 5.63
CA ARG A 31 19.59 10.21 5.86
C ARG A 31 18.50 9.11 5.74
N MET A 32 17.26 9.42 6.14
CA MET A 32 16.13 8.50 6.01
C MET A 32 15.64 8.37 4.57
N SER A 33 15.93 9.32 3.69
CA SER A 33 15.54 9.26 2.28
C SER A 33 16.17 8.06 1.55
N ASP A 34 17.37 7.65 1.96
CA ASP A 34 18.11 6.54 1.35
C ASP A 34 17.42 5.17 1.53
N VAL A 35 16.54 5.02 2.53
CA VAL A 35 15.78 3.78 2.73
C VAL A 35 14.49 3.73 1.91
N VAL A 36 14.10 4.84 1.30
CA VAL A 36 12.91 4.91 0.43
C VAL A 36 13.32 4.54 -0.98
N THR A 37 12.70 3.50 -1.50
CA THR A 37 12.95 3.02 -2.86
C THR A 37 11.74 3.25 -3.75
N THR A 38 11.94 3.19 -5.06
CA THR A 38 10.88 3.19 -6.07
C THR A 38 10.64 1.79 -6.64
N ARG A 39 11.25 0.78 -6.03
CA ARG A 39 11.23 -0.60 -6.51
C ARG A 39 11.02 -1.57 -5.35
N LEU A 40 10.31 -2.64 -5.64
CA LEU A 40 10.10 -3.75 -4.72
C LEU A 40 11.21 -4.78 -4.90
N SER A 41 11.96 -5.06 -3.83
CA SER A 41 12.94 -6.15 -3.83
C SER A 41 12.24 -7.51 -3.70
N ILE A 42 12.97 -8.59 -3.94
CA ILE A 42 12.48 -9.97 -3.76
C ILE A 42 12.01 -10.18 -2.31
N GLY A 43 12.76 -9.70 -1.33
CA GLY A 43 12.36 -9.82 0.09
C GLY A 43 11.08 -9.05 0.43
N VAL A 44 10.89 -7.87 -0.16
CA VAL A 44 9.65 -7.11 -0.01
C VAL A 44 8.48 -7.84 -0.66
N ARG A 45 8.67 -8.37 -1.87
CA ARG A 45 7.66 -9.19 -2.55
C ARG A 45 7.21 -10.35 -1.67
N GLN A 46 8.15 -11.17 -1.19
CA GLN A 46 7.85 -12.29 -0.31
C GLN A 46 7.10 -11.86 0.95
N PHE A 47 7.51 -10.74 1.55
CA PHE A 47 6.84 -10.21 2.74
C PHE A 47 5.40 -9.80 2.46
N VAL A 48 5.14 -8.98 1.44
CA VAL A 48 3.79 -8.44 1.20
C VAL A 48 2.81 -9.51 0.67
N GLU A 49 3.29 -10.45 -0.15
CA GLU A 49 2.45 -11.52 -0.70
C GLU A 49 2.04 -12.57 0.34
N THR A 50 2.72 -12.64 1.48
CA THR A 50 2.38 -13.54 2.60
C THR A 50 1.48 -12.89 3.65
N GLN A 51 1.16 -11.60 3.53
CA GLN A 51 0.29 -10.95 4.50
C GLN A 51 -1.18 -11.33 4.26
N PRO A 52 -1.94 -11.63 5.33
CA PRO A 52 -3.37 -11.99 5.21
C PRO A 52 -4.25 -10.77 4.95
N PHE A 53 -3.77 -9.59 5.25
CA PHE A 53 -4.48 -8.32 5.05
C PHE A 53 -3.50 -7.15 4.89
N MET A 54 -4.02 -6.03 4.43
CA MET A 54 -3.30 -4.75 4.38
C MET A 54 -4.23 -3.60 4.74
N PHE A 55 -3.66 -2.51 5.26
CA PHE A 55 -4.37 -1.24 5.37
C PHE A 55 -4.21 -0.46 4.06
N VAL A 56 -5.30 0.11 3.58
CA VAL A 56 -5.34 0.91 2.36
C VAL A 56 -5.86 2.30 2.68
N GLY A 57 -5.12 3.32 2.31
CA GLY A 57 -5.51 4.71 2.46
C GLY A 57 -5.57 5.41 1.11
N THR A 58 -6.63 6.16 0.85
CA THR A 58 -6.78 6.97 -0.37
C THR A 58 -7.56 8.26 -0.11
N SER A 59 -7.21 9.30 -0.85
CA SER A 59 -7.94 10.58 -0.88
C SER A 59 -8.51 10.90 -2.26
N GLY A 60 -8.65 9.87 -3.11
CA GLY A 60 -9.06 10.05 -4.51
C GLY A 60 -10.48 10.59 -4.70
N GLY A 61 -10.72 11.18 -5.88
CA GLY A 61 -12.03 11.65 -6.32
C GLY A 61 -12.54 12.92 -5.62
N GLY A 62 -11.65 13.70 -4.97
CA GLY A 62 -12.06 14.90 -4.22
C GLY A 62 -12.85 14.59 -2.93
N ALA A 63 -12.98 13.33 -2.59
CA ALA A 63 -13.64 12.87 -1.39
C ALA A 63 -12.72 12.93 -0.16
N PRO A 64 -13.26 12.91 1.07
CA PRO A 64 -12.46 12.82 2.28
C PRO A 64 -11.50 11.62 2.26
N LEU A 65 -10.36 11.75 2.94
CA LEU A 65 -9.43 10.66 3.16
C LEU A 65 -10.16 9.46 3.78
N VAL A 66 -9.95 8.29 3.21
CA VAL A 66 -10.47 7.02 3.74
C VAL A 66 -9.29 6.09 4.02
N CYS A 67 -9.36 5.40 5.15
CA CYS A 67 -8.47 4.31 5.48
C CYS A 67 -9.33 3.08 5.83
N ASP A 68 -8.99 1.93 5.26
CA ASP A 68 -9.74 0.70 5.45
C ASP A 68 -8.80 -0.51 5.43
N ILE A 69 -9.32 -1.69 5.75
CA ILE A 69 -8.61 -2.97 5.70
C ILE A 69 -9.10 -3.77 4.51
N VAL A 70 -8.17 -4.21 3.68
CA VAL A 70 -8.42 -5.18 2.62
C VAL A 70 -7.79 -6.51 3.03
N GLN A 71 -8.59 -7.57 2.98
CA GLN A 71 -8.17 -8.92 3.30
C GLN A 71 -8.02 -9.75 2.03
N GLY A 72 -7.15 -10.75 2.05
CA GLY A 72 -7.12 -11.79 1.04
C GLY A 72 -8.42 -12.57 1.01
N GLY A 73 -8.84 -12.99 -0.16
CA GLY A 73 -9.97 -13.92 -0.32
C GLY A 73 -9.62 -15.32 0.21
N ARG A 74 -10.57 -16.25 0.06
CA ARG A 74 -10.32 -17.68 0.25
C ARG A 74 -10.63 -18.39 -1.05
N ASP A 75 -9.87 -19.42 -1.34
CA ASP A 75 -10.17 -20.34 -2.42
C ASP A 75 -11.32 -21.31 -2.04
N PRO A 76 -11.79 -22.15 -2.95
CA PRO A 76 -12.84 -23.14 -2.65
C PRO A 76 -12.49 -24.13 -1.55
N ASP A 77 -11.21 -24.39 -1.30
CA ASP A 77 -10.69 -25.27 -0.26
C ASP A 77 -10.54 -24.56 1.09
N GLY A 78 -10.81 -23.25 1.13
CA GLY A 78 -10.76 -22.41 2.33
C GLY A 78 -9.39 -21.82 2.62
N GLU A 79 -8.40 -22.07 1.78
CA GLU A 79 -7.05 -21.50 1.93
C GLU A 79 -7.04 -19.98 1.61
N LEU A 80 -6.21 -19.25 2.33
CA LEU A 80 -6.11 -17.81 2.14
C LEU A 80 -5.42 -17.49 0.81
N LEU A 81 -6.12 -16.75 -0.03
CA LEU A 81 -5.53 -16.14 -1.22
C LEU A 81 -4.70 -14.91 -0.82
N PRO A 82 -3.63 -14.61 -1.57
CA PRO A 82 -2.81 -13.44 -1.27
C PRO A 82 -3.63 -12.15 -1.41
N VAL A 83 -3.45 -11.24 -0.46
CA VAL A 83 -4.10 -9.92 -0.51
C VAL A 83 -3.56 -9.08 -1.65
N VAL A 84 -2.31 -9.31 -2.05
CA VAL A 84 -1.62 -8.58 -3.11
C VAL A 84 -0.73 -9.51 -3.91
N ARG A 85 -0.56 -9.23 -5.20
CA ARG A 85 0.42 -9.86 -6.09
C ARG A 85 1.39 -8.82 -6.64
N VAL A 86 2.66 -9.08 -6.52
CA VAL A 86 3.72 -8.25 -7.12
C VAL A 86 3.96 -8.76 -8.54
N ILE A 87 3.64 -7.92 -9.52
CA ILE A 87 3.75 -8.26 -10.95
C ILE A 87 5.19 -8.08 -11.42
N ASP A 88 5.79 -6.95 -11.04
CA ASP A 88 7.19 -6.64 -11.30
C ASP A 88 7.75 -5.74 -10.20
N THR A 89 8.98 -5.24 -10.35
CA THR A 89 9.64 -4.41 -9.34
C THR A 89 8.96 -3.07 -9.07
N LYS A 90 8.02 -2.64 -9.92
CA LYS A 90 7.33 -1.35 -9.82
C LYS A 90 5.81 -1.45 -9.80
N THR A 91 5.28 -2.66 -9.93
CA THR A 91 3.84 -2.88 -10.12
C THR A 91 3.35 -3.98 -9.20
N LEU A 92 2.27 -3.72 -8.52
CA LEU A 92 1.53 -4.73 -7.79
C LEU A 92 0.03 -4.62 -8.09
N ARG A 93 -0.70 -5.70 -7.84
CA ARG A 93 -2.16 -5.75 -8.00
C ARG A 93 -2.81 -6.28 -6.74
N PHE A 94 -4.03 -5.83 -6.47
CA PHE A 94 -4.89 -6.34 -5.42
C PHE A 94 -6.36 -6.24 -5.82
N ALA A 95 -7.21 -7.09 -5.26
CA ALA A 95 -8.63 -7.01 -5.47
C ALA A 95 -9.29 -6.20 -4.35
N LEU A 96 -10.28 -5.41 -4.72
CA LEU A 96 -11.23 -4.83 -3.76
C LEU A 96 -12.34 -5.84 -3.47
N PRO A 97 -12.88 -5.88 -2.24
CA PRO A 97 -14.03 -6.71 -1.94
C PRO A 97 -15.19 -6.42 -2.90
N ALA A 98 -15.71 -7.43 -3.57
CA ALA A 98 -16.76 -7.27 -4.58
C ALA A 98 -18.07 -6.73 -3.99
N GLN A 99 -18.33 -7.02 -2.72
CA GLN A 99 -19.52 -6.56 -2.00
C GLN A 99 -19.24 -6.55 -0.50
N SER A 100 -18.86 -5.42 0.04
CA SER A 100 -19.11 -5.20 1.45
C SER A 100 -19.46 -3.74 1.66
N GLY A 101 -20.67 -3.47 2.12
CA GLY A 101 -21.05 -2.15 2.62
C GLY A 101 -20.16 -1.68 3.79
N ALA A 102 -19.17 -2.50 4.17
CA ALA A 102 -18.17 -2.21 5.18
C ALA A 102 -16.90 -1.57 4.60
N CYS A 103 -16.50 -1.88 3.35
CA CYS A 103 -15.32 -1.27 2.73
C CYS A 103 -15.70 0.08 2.11
N ARG A 104 -15.08 1.16 2.58
CA ARG A 104 -15.28 2.51 2.04
C ARG A 104 -14.42 2.83 0.84
N ILE A 105 -13.49 1.94 0.52
CA ILE A 105 -12.62 2.06 -0.65
C ILE A 105 -13.28 1.32 -1.79
N ASP A 106 -13.77 2.06 -2.75
CA ASP A 106 -14.37 1.54 -3.98
C ASP A 106 -13.47 1.77 -5.20
N ALA A 107 -13.84 1.14 -6.31
CA ALA A 107 -13.10 1.22 -7.56
C ALA A 107 -12.99 2.66 -8.10
N ALA A 108 -14.04 3.48 -7.92
CA ALA A 108 -14.06 4.86 -8.40
C ALA A 108 -13.07 5.73 -7.60
N ARG A 109 -12.94 5.51 -6.29
CA ARG A 109 -11.95 6.19 -5.45
C ARG A 109 -10.53 5.78 -5.76
N CYS A 110 -10.32 4.52 -6.15
CA CYS A 110 -8.99 4.02 -6.48
C CYS A 110 -8.49 4.54 -7.81
N ASN A 111 -9.35 4.61 -8.82
CA ASN A 111 -8.93 4.89 -10.19
C ASN A 111 -8.33 6.30 -10.34
N GLY A 112 -7.08 6.36 -10.83
CA GLY A 112 -6.32 7.60 -11.00
C GLY A 112 -5.82 8.24 -9.71
N SER A 113 -6.02 7.61 -8.55
CA SER A 113 -5.73 8.20 -7.25
C SER A 113 -4.37 7.81 -6.69
N GLY A 114 -3.86 8.65 -5.77
CA GLY A 114 -2.77 8.26 -4.88
C GLY A 114 -3.29 7.31 -3.80
N ILE A 115 -2.62 6.17 -3.65
CA ILE A 115 -2.94 5.16 -2.64
C ILE A 115 -1.70 4.87 -1.79
N GLY A 116 -1.91 4.74 -0.49
CA GLY A 116 -0.94 4.21 0.45
C GLY A 116 -1.38 2.85 0.97
N LEU A 117 -0.49 1.87 0.86
CA LEU A 117 -0.64 0.54 1.43
C LEU A 117 0.28 0.39 2.63
N LEU A 118 -0.23 -0.17 3.72
CA LEU A 118 0.56 -0.51 4.89
C LEU A 118 0.36 -1.98 5.24
N PHE A 119 1.45 -2.72 5.21
CA PHE A 119 1.53 -4.12 5.63
C PHE A 119 2.15 -4.19 7.02
N VAL A 120 1.58 -5.01 7.91
CA VAL A 120 2.07 -5.15 9.29
C VAL A 120 2.05 -6.61 9.69
N ASP A 121 3.23 -7.15 9.98
CA ASP A 121 3.40 -8.41 10.69
C ASP A 121 3.52 -8.10 12.19
N PHE A 122 2.45 -8.28 12.92
CA PHE A 122 2.40 -8.00 14.36
C PHE A 122 3.22 -9.01 15.18
N VAL A 123 3.44 -10.22 14.68
CA VAL A 123 4.23 -11.25 15.39
C VAL A 123 5.71 -10.88 15.34
N ARG A 124 6.21 -10.55 14.15
CA ARG A 124 7.62 -10.18 13.94
C ARG A 124 7.91 -8.71 14.22
N ALA A 125 6.88 -7.89 14.42
CA ALA A 125 6.98 -6.44 14.53
C ALA A 125 7.61 -5.79 13.27
N ILE A 126 7.24 -6.27 12.10
CA ILE A 126 7.69 -5.74 10.81
C ILE A 126 6.55 -4.96 10.19
N ARG A 127 6.84 -3.79 9.65
CA ARG A 127 5.88 -3.05 8.82
C ARG A 127 6.55 -2.48 7.58
N TYR A 128 5.80 -2.48 6.50
CA TYR A 128 6.26 -1.98 5.22
C TYR A 128 5.17 -1.12 4.58
N ARG A 129 5.58 0.01 4.01
CA ARG A 129 4.68 0.93 3.33
C ARG A 129 5.01 0.98 1.84
N ILE A 130 3.96 0.98 1.02
CA ILE A 130 4.05 1.17 -0.42
C ILE A 130 3.06 2.26 -0.81
N ASN A 131 3.55 3.34 -1.39
CA ASN A 131 2.74 4.41 -1.93
C ASN A 131 2.83 4.38 -3.45
N GLY A 132 1.73 4.68 -4.12
CA GLY A 132 1.71 4.67 -5.58
C GLY A 132 0.47 5.29 -6.18
N ARG A 133 0.37 5.18 -7.49
CA ARG A 133 -0.81 5.57 -8.26
C ARG A 133 -1.59 4.33 -8.66
N ALA A 134 -2.86 4.36 -8.35
CA ALA A 134 -3.77 3.26 -8.63
C ALA A 134 -4.49 3.45 -9.97
N THR A 135 -4.70 2.35 -10.67
CA THR A 135 -5.53 2.26 -11.87
C THR A 135 -6.43 1.05 -11.74
N LEU A 136 -7.72 1.22 -12.03
CA LEU A 136 -8.64 0.10 -12.11
C LEU A 136 -8.39 -0.69 -13.40
N ARG A 137 -8.22 -2.00 -13.29
CA ARG A 137 -7.99 -2.88 -14.43
C ARG A 137 -9.28 -3.61 -14.79
N THR A 138 -9.71 -3.40 -16.04
CA THR A 138 -10.90 -4.04 -16.64
C THR A 138 -10.56 -4.94 -17.83
N ASP A 139 -9.26 -5.02 -18.15
CA ASP A 139 -8.70 -5.64 -19.35
C ASP A 139 -7.77 -6.83 -19.02
N LEU A 140 -7.90 -7.39 -17.81
CA LEU A 140 -7.10 -8.55 -17.42
C LEU A 140 -7.62 -9.84 -18.06
N SER A 141 -6.69 -10.72 -18.40
CA SER A 141 -7.04 -12.09 -18.78
C SER A 141 -7.57 -12.86 -17.55
N ASP A 142 -8.33 -13.94 -17.82
CA ASP A 142 -8.83 -14.82 -16.74
C ASP A 142 -7.67 -15.37 -15.88
N ALA A 143 -6.54 -15.68 -16.50
CA ALA A 143 -5.36 -16.16 -15.81
C ALA A 143 -4.74 -15.10 -14.88
N ASP A 144 -4.74 -13.83 -15.29
CA ASP A 144 -4.25 -12.72 -14.47
C ASP A 144 -5.20 -12.37 -13.33
N ALA A 145 -6.49 -12.63 -13.50
CA ALA A 145 -7.53 -12.40 -12.50
C ALA A 145 -7.71 -13.60 -11.54
N ALA A 146 -7.30 -14.79 -11.93
CA ALA A 146 -7.50 -16.05 -11.19
C ALA A 146 -7.06 -16.03 -9.71
N PRO A 147 -6.01 -15.26 -9.29
CA PRO A 147 -5.64 -15.20 -7.87
C PRO A 147 -6.67 -14.55 -6.95
N TRP A 148 -7.73 -13.96 -7.47
CA TRP A 148 -8.75 -13.26 -6.67
C TRP A 148 -10.16 -13.78 -6.95
N PRO A 149 -11.11 -13.53 -6.04
CA PRO A 149 -12.49 -13.93 -6.23
C PRO A 149 -13.08 -13.37 -7.54
N ALA A 150 -13.82 -14.20 -8.27
CA ALA A 150 -14.42 -13.81 -9.55
C ALA A 150 -15.30 -12.55 -9.40
N GLY A 151 -15.18 -11.63 -10.35
CA GLY A 151 -15.95 -10.39 -10.37
C GLY A 151 -15.43 -9.30 -9.42
N SER A 152 -14.34 -9.53 -8.68
CA SER A 152 -13.72 -8.51 -7.85
C SER A 152 -13.07 -7.41 -8.71
N PRO A 153 -13.29 -6.13 -8.41
CA PRO A 153 -12.54 -5.05 -9.05
C PRO A 153 -11.05 -5.17 -8.72
N ILE A 154 -10.20 -5.21 -9.73
CA ILE A 154 -8.75 -5.34 -9.56
C ILE A 154 -8.09 -3.98 -9.74
N VAL A 155 -7.32 -3.59 -8.75
CA VAL A 155 -6.52 -2.36 -8.74
C VAL A 155 -5.07 -2.70 -9.02
N GLU A 156 -4.48 -2.03 -10.00
CA GLU A 156 -3.06 -2.04 -10.25
C GLU A 156 -2.43 -0.78 -9.66
N LEU A 157 -1.36 -0.95 -8.88
CA LEU A 157 -0.63 0.14 -8.25
C LEU A 157 0.75 0.27 -8.88
N ALA A 158 0.99 1.41 -9.54
CA ALA A 158 2.33 1.82 -9.96
C ALA A 158 3.07 2.40 -8.74
N VAL A 159 4.12 1.73 -8.31
CA VAL A 159 4.89 2.08 -7.10
C VAL A 159 5.67 3.38 -7.31
N VAL A 160 5.46 4.33 -6.42
CA VAL A 160 6.20 5.61 -6.34
C VAL A 160 7.20 5.59 -5.19
N GLN A 161 6.80 5.01 -4.05
CA GLN A 161 7.65 4.88 -2.87
C GLN A 161 7.39 3.54 -2.19
N ALA A 162 8.46 2.90 -1.73
CA ALA A 162 8.39 1.65 -0.96
C ALA A 162 9.47 1.65 0.11
N TYR A 163 9.12 1.44 1.39
CA TYR A 163 10.06 1.50 2.49
C TYR A 163 9.58 0.76 3.74
N GLY A 164 10.53 0.18 4.44
CA GLY A 164 10.33 -0.35 5.78
C GLY A 164 10.30 0.76 6.83
N ASN A 165 9.47 0.61 7.84
CA ASN A 165 9.45 1.50 8.98
C ASN A 165 10.08 0.83 10.21
N CYS A 166 10.60 1.65 11.14
CA CYS A 166 11.20 1.16 12.37
C CYS A 166 10.26 0.21 13.14
N SER A 167 10.77 -0.94 13.51
CA SER A 167 10.04 -1.98 14.24
C SER A 167 9.68 -1.58 15.68
N THR A 168 10.40 -0.62 16.27
CA THR A 168 10.18 -0.19 17.67
C THR A 168 8.81 0.40 17.94
N ARG A 169 8.09 0.84 16.90
CA ARG A 169 6.73 1.40 16.98
C ARG A 169 5.64 0.42 16.55
N VAL A 170 5.96 -0.85 16.38
CA VAL A 170 4.97 -1.88 16.06
C VAL A 170 4.63 -2.63 17.34
N VAL A 171 3.37 -2.60 17.73
CA VAL A 171 2.87 -3.42 18.85
C VAL A 171 3.00 -4.89 18.45
N ARG A 172 3.60 -5.72 19.33
CA ARG A 172 3.65 -7.16 19.13
C ARG A 172 2.36 -7.79 19.61
N LEU A 173 1.75 -8.59 18.74
CA LEU A 173 0.58 -9.40 19.06
C LEU A 173 0.93 -10.87 18.86
N GLN A 174 0.33 -11.74 19.67
CA GLN A 174 0.42 -13.18 19.48
C GLN A 174 -0.92 -13.70 18.98
N PRO A 175 -0.92 -14.71 18.11
CA PRO A 175 -2.16 -15.39 17.73
C PRO A 175 -2.87 -15.90 18.98
N ALA A 176 -4.20 -15.78 18.99
CA ALA A 176 -4.98 -16.42 20.06
C ALA A 176 -4.76 -17.94 19.99
N ALA A 177 -4.66 -18.59 21.17
CA ALA A 177 -4.62 -20.03 21.22
C ALA A 177 -5.90 -20.58 20.55
N SER A 178 -5.74 -21.58 19.67
CA SER A 178 -6.87 -22.30 19.09
C SER A 178 -7.72 -22.91 20.24
N ARG A 179 -9.00 -22.56 20.27
CA ARG A 179 -9.95 -23.20 21.18
C ARG A 179 -10.37 -24.55 20.63
#